data_a1543e2df51d77409e6d212fc9a4729c
#
_entry.id   a1543e2df51d77409e6d212fc9a4729c
#
_cell.length_a   1.000
_cell.length_b   1.000
_cell.length_c   1.000
_cell.angle_alpha   90.00
_cell.angle_beta   90.00
_cell.angle_gamma   90.00
#
_symmetry.space_group_name_H-M   'P 1'
#
loop_
_entity.id
_entity.type
_entity.pdbx_description
1 polymer ?
#
loop_
_entity_poly.entity_id
_entity_poly.type
_entity_poly.pdbx_seq_one_letter_code
_entity_poly.pdbx_strand_id
1 'polypeptide(L)'
;MTSDNAKPVILVVAVALIDPDGRVLIAQRPPDKAMAGLWEFPGGKWEPGETPEQALIRELDEELGIAVKEPCLAPFTFASHAYANFHLLMPLYVCRRWEGTPVPRIHQAIKWVRPRELISSPSAFPMPAADLPLLPMLRDLL
;
A
#
# COMPACT_ATOMS: atom_id res chain seq x y z
N MET A 1 8.20 -12.04 32.74
CA MET A 1 9.39 -11.45 32.14
C MET A 1 9.01 -10.61 30.96
N THR A 2 9.31 -9.37 31.01
CA THR A 2 9.15 -8.52 29.85
C THR A 2 10.27 -8.80 28.87
N SER A 3 9.95 -8.72 27.63
CA SER A 3 10.94 -8.86 26.58
C SER A 3 11.43 -7.48 26.18
N ASP A 4 12.64 -7.13 26.61
CA ASP A 4 13.26 -5.87 26.15
C ASP A 4 13.66 -5.95 24.68
N ASN A 5 13.61 -7.18 24.11
CA ASN A 5 13.92 -7.43 22.72
C ASN A 5 12.67 -7.54 21.84
N ALA A 6 11.49 -7.31 22.41
CA ALA A 6 10.26 -7.36 21.65
C ALA A 6 10.25 -6.25 20.60
N LYS A 7 10.03 -6.63 19.34
CA LYS A 7 9.90 -5.66 18.26
C LYS A 7 8.57 -4.92 18.37
N PRO A 8 8.56 -3.61 18.11
CA PRO A 8 7.29 -2.91 18.01
C PRO A 8 6.48 -3.40 16.81
N VAL A 9 5.16 -3.35 16.95
CA VAL A 9 4.24 -3.55 15.83
C VAL A 9 3.97 -2.19 15.20
N ILE A 10 4.24 -2.07 13.91
CA ILE A 10 3.94 -0.86 13.15
C ILE A 10 2.69 -1.11 12.33
N LEU A 11 1.68 -0.25 12.55
CA LEU A 11 0.41 -0.32 11.83
C LEU A 11 0.45 0.63 10.65
N VAL A 12 0.22 0.08 9.47
CA VAL A 12 0.17 0.81 8.20
C VAL A 12 -1.08 0.36 7.46
N VAL A 13 -1.71 1.26 6.73
CA VAL A 13 -2.85 0.94 5.86
C VAL A 13 -2.44 1.15 4.43
N ALA A 14 -2.97 0.33 3.53
CA ALA A 14 -2.69 0.42 2.11
C ALA A 14 -3.92 0.07 1.28
N VAL A 15 -3.90 0.50 0.01
CA VAL A 15 -4.99 0.26 -0.91
C VAL A 15 -4.47 -0.14 -2.28
N ALA A 16 -5.13 -1.12 -2.90
CA ALA A 16 -5.03 -1.36 -4.32
C ALA A 16 -6.14 -0.58 -5.02
N LEU A 17 -5.79 0.55 -5.62
CA LEU A 17 -6.69 1.28 -6.50
C LEU A 17 -6.76 0.50 -7.82
N ILE A 18 -7.95 0.12 -8.23
CA ILE A 18 -8.15 -0.75 -9.40
C ILE A 18 -8.91 0.03 -10.46
N ASP A 19 -8.31 0.16 -11.65
CA ASP A 19 -8.95 0.84 -12.77
C ASP A 19 -9.90 -0.11 -13.53
N PRO A 20 -10.70 0.43 -14.49
CA PRO A 20 -11.63 -0.41 -15.25
C PRO A 20 -10.97 -1.54 -16.06
N ASP A 21 -9.69 -1.43 -16.35
CA ASP A 21 -8.95 -2.44 -17.11
C ASP A 21 -8.30 -3.50 -16.22
N GLY A 22 -8.49 -3.43 -14.91
CA GLY A 22 -7.92 -4.39 -13.97
C GLY A 22 -6.46 -4.12 -13.64
N ARG A 23 -5.98 -2.88 -13.82
CA ARG A 23 -4.65 -2.47 -13.41
C ARG A 23 -4.71 -1.86 -12.02
N VAL A 24 -3.62 -2.00 -11.28
CA VAL A 24 -3.49 -1.43 -9.93
C VAL A 24 -2.47 -0.31 -9.95
N LEU A 25 -2.68 0.69 -9.09
CA LEU A 25 -1.76 1.81 -8.96
C LEU A 25 -0.66 1.46 -7.97
N ILE A 26 0.57 1.64 -8.38
CA ILE A 26 1.75 1.56 -7.51
C ILE A 26 2.47 2.89 -7.49
N ALA A 27 3.19 3.14 -6.41
CA ALA A 27 3.90 4.39 -6.19
C ALA A 27 5.34 4.10 -5.77
N GLN A 28 6.29 4.84 -6.32
CA GLN A 28 7.70 4.64 -6.06
C GLN A 28 8.17 5.52 -4.91
N ARG A 29 8.81 4.90 -3.91
CA ARG A 29 9.33 5.62 -2.75
C ARG A 29 10.45 6.57 -3.19
N PRO A 30 10.46 7.81 -2.66
CA PRO A 30 11.47 8.79 -3.03
C PRO A 30 12.87 8.39 -2.54
N PRO A 31 13.94 8.92 -3.16
CA PRO A 31 15.31 8.49 -2.86
C PRO A 31 15.79 8.85 -1.46
N ASP A 32 15.13 9.78 -0.77
CA ASP A 32 15.50 10.22 0.58
C ASP A 32 14.76 9.45 1.70
N LYS A 33 13.96 8.45 1.35
CA LYS A 33 13.20 7.64 2.31
C LYS A 33 13.81 6.25 2.43
N ALA A 34 13.48 5.57 3.54
CA ALA A 34 13.79 4.15 3.70
C ALA A 34 13.20 3.35 2.54
N MET A 35 13.89 2.31 2.12
CA MET A 35 13.49 1.47 0.98
C MET A 35 13.33 2.27 -0.31
N ALA A 36 14.21 3.26 -0.51
CA ALA A 36 14.19 4.14 -1.66
C ALA A 36 14.18 3.36 -2.98
N GLY A 37 13.38 3.84 -3.93
CA GLY A 37 13.28 3.23 -5.25
C GLY A 37 12.37 2.01 -5.33
N LEU A 38 11.94 1.44 -4.21
CA LEU A 38 10.96 0.37 -4.22
C LEU A 38 9.56 0.92 -4.50
N TRP A 39 8.76 0.11 -5.13
CA TRP A 39 7.36 0.42 -5.42
C TRP A 39 6.46 -0.13 -4.33
N GLU A 40 5.36 0.54 -4.05
CA GLU A 40 4.46 0.16 -2.98
C GLU A 40 3.02 0.51 -3.36
N PHE A 41 2.07 -0.10 -2.66
CA PHE A 41 0.68 0.34 -2.71
C PHE A 41 0.55 1.66 -1.96
N PRO A 42 -0.26 2.61 -2.46
CA PRO A 42 -0.51 3.85 -1.72
C PRO A 42 -1.08 3.59 -0.34
N GLY A 43 -0.69 4.40 0.62
CA GLY A 43 -1.12 4.29 2.00
C GLY A 43 -0.13 4.95 2.95
N GLY A 44 -0.20 4.61 4.20
CA GLY A 44 0.70 5.17 5.19
C GLY A 44 0.34 4.76 6.61
N LYS A 45 0.89 5.48 7.58
CA LYS A 45 0.70 5.14 8.98
C LYS A 45 -0.74 5.34 9.41
N TRP A 46 -1.21 4.37 10.18
CA TRP A 46 -2.50 4.42 10.85
C TRP A 46 -2.28 5.03 12.23
N GLU A 47 -2.68 6.29 12.40
CA GLU A 47 -2.45 7.04 13.61
C GLU A 47 -3.46 6.69 14.72
N PRO A 48 -3.08 6.85 16.00
CA PRO A 48 -4.02 6.67 17.11
C PRO A 48 -5.26 7.57 16.95
N GLY A 49 -6.42 7.03 17.27
CA GLY A 49 -7.68 7.75 17.18
C GLY A 49 -8.35 7.72 15.82
N GLU A 50 -7.68 7.18 14.82
CA GLU A 50 -8.27 6.97 13.49
C GLU A 50 -8.75 5.53 13.34
N THR A 51 -9.80 5.32 12.54
CA THR A 51 -10.05 3.99 11.98
C THR A 51 -9.07 3.76 10.82
N PRO A 52 -8.82 2.51 10.41
CA PRO A 52 -7.97 2.26 9.24
C PRO A 52 -8.50 2.95 7.98
N GLU A 53 -9.83 3.01 7.81
CA GLU A 53 -10.44 3.68 6.67
C GLU A 53 -10.19 5.19 6.70
N GLN A 54 -10.30 5.83 7.86
CA GLN A 54 -10.01 7.26 8.01
C GLN A 54 -8.55 7.55 7.70
N ALA A 55 -7.65 6.71 8.19
CA ALA A 55 -6.22 6.86 7.91
C ALA A 55 -5.94 6.77 6.41
N LEU A 56 -6.55 5.79 5.75
CA LEU A 56 -6.34 5.57 4.33
C LEU A 56 -6.88 6.72 3.49
N ILE A 57 -8.08 7.22 3.81
CA ILE A 57 -8.68 8.38 3.13
C ILE A 57 -7.77 9.60 3.25
N ARG A 58 -7.24 9.86 4.44
CA ARG A 58 -6.31 10.96 4.70
C ARG A 58 -5.03 10.80 3.87
N GLU A 59 -4.43 9.62 3.89
CA GLU A 59 -3.19 9.34 3.17
C GLU A 59 -3.36 9.49 1.66
N LEU A 60 -4.48 9.03 1.11
CA LEU A 60 -4.74 9.14 -0.33
C LEU A 60 -4.91 10.59 -0.77
N ASP A 61 -5.53 11.43 0.05
CA ASP A 61 -5.61 12.86 -0.22
C ASP A 61 -4.22 13.50 -0.20
N GLU A 62 -3.44 13.22 0.83
CA GLU A 62 -2.10 13.78 0.98
C GLU A 62 -1.13 13.34 -0.12
N GLU A 63 -1.13 12.06 -0.45
CA GLU A 63 -0.14 11.48 -1.36
C GLU A 63 -0.51 11.62 -2.83
N LEU A 64 -1.79 11.50 -3.16
CA LEU A 64 -2.25 11.40 -4.55
C LEU A 64 -3.25 12.47 -4.95
N GLY A 65 -3.77 13.25 -4.01
CA GLY A 65 -4.74 14.28 -4.29
C GLY A 65 -6.10 13.76 -4.71
N ILE A 66 -6.46 12.55 -4.29
CA ILE A 66 -7.77 11.97 -4.60
C ILE A 66 -8.65 11.91 -3.35
N ALA A 67 -9.96 11.97 -3.56
CA ALA A 67 -10.94 11.85 -2.51
C ALA A 67 -11.65 10.49 -2.62
N VAL A 68 -11.64 9.74 -1.52
CA VAL A 68 -12.27 8.42 -1.45
C VAL A 68 -13.29 8.43 -0.33
N LYS A 69 -14.48 7.91 -0.61
CA LYS A 69 -15.52 7.73 0.38
C LYS A 69 -15.36 6.37 1.05
N GLU A 70 -15.60 6.32 2.36
CA GLU A 70 -15.41 5.11 3.15
C GLU A 70 -16.13 3.87 2.57
N PRO A 71 -17.40 3.94 2.11
CA PRO A 71 -18.06 2.77 1.52
C PRO A 71 -17.39 2.21 0.27
N CYS A 72 -16.50 2.97 -0.36
CA CYS A 72 -15.75 2.51 -1.52
C CYS A 72 -14.49 1.71 -1.14
N LEU A 73 -14.14 1.66 0.13
CA LEU A 73 -13.02 0.88 0.63
C LEU A 73 -13.49 -0.50 1.07
N ALA A 74 -13.12 -1.52 0.34
CA ALA A 74 -13.45 -2.90 0.68
C ALA A 74 -12.24 -3.59 1.29
N PRO A 75 -12.33 -4.09 2.55
CA PRO A 75 -11.24 -4.87 3.13
C PRO A 75 -10.96 -6.08 2.25
N PHE A 76 -9.69 -6.35 1.98
CA PHE A 76 -9.32 -7.47 1.12
C PHE A 76 -8.46 -8.49 1.84
N THR A 77 -7.30 -8.07 2.32
CA THR A 77 -6.39 -8.95 3.04
C THR A 77 -5.48 -8.10 3.94
N PHE A 78 -4.47 -8.71 4.52
CA PHE A 78 -3.46 -7.96 5.26
C PHE A 78 -2.10 -8.60 5.08
N ALA A 79 -1.05 -7.79 5.23
CA ALA A 79 0.31 -8.25 5.31
C ALA A 79 0.76 -8.30 6.76
N SER A 80 1.48 -9.36 7.13
CA SER A 80 2.11 -9.51 8.44
C SER A 80 3.54 -9.94 8.18
N HIS A 81 4.50 -9.07 8.47
CA HIS A 81 5.89 -9.34 8.12
C HIS A 81 6.84 -8.86 9.21
N ALA A 82 7.77 -9.73 9.59
CA ALA A 82 8.80 -9.41 10.56
C ALA A 82 10.04 -8.86 9.84
N TYR A 83 10.24 -7.56 9.93
CA TYR A 83 11.49 -6.92 9.58
C TYR A 83 12.48 -7.01 10.75
N ALA A 84 13.73 -6.61 10.53
CA ALA A 84 14.76 -6.73 11.57
C ALA A 84 14.41 -5.99 12.86
N ASN A 85 13.84 -4.78 12.74
CA ASN A 85 13.60 -3.89 13.87
C ASN A 85 12.15 -3.69 14.25
N PHE A 86 11.21 -4.24 13.46
CA PHE A 86 9.77 -4.09 13.72
C PHE A 86 8.98 -5.19 13.03
N HIS A 87 7.75 -5.38 13.48
CA HIS A 87 6.79 -6.24 12.83
C HIS A 87 5.76 -5.37 12.13
N LEU A 88 5.62 -5.50 10.82
CA LEU A 88 4.62 -4.76 10.05
C LEU A 88 3.30 -5.49 10.05
N LEU A 89 2.23 -4.78 10.36
CA LEU A 89 0.86 -5.25 10.14
C LEU A 89 0.16 -4.22 9.26
N MET A 90 -0.23 -4.64 8.06
CA MET A 90 -0.76 -3.74 7.04
C MET A 90 -2.03 -4.28 6.41
N PRO A 91 -3.21 -3.80 6.83
CA PRO A 91 -4.43 -4.06 6.08
C PRO A 91 -4.33 -3.54 4.67
N LEU A 92 -4.75 -4.33 3.69
CA LEU A 92 -4.85 -3.94 2.29
C LEU A 92 -6.32 -3.91 1.91
N TYR A 93 -6.77 -2.75 1.44
CA TYR A 93 -8.10 -2.54 0.91
C TYR A 93 -8.05 -2.55 -0.61
N VAL A 94 -9.19 -2.77 -1.24
CA VAL A 94 -9.38 -2.53 -2.67
C VAL A 94 -10.36 -1.39 -2.84
N CYS A 95 -10.14 -0.57 -3.87
CA CYS A 95 -10.99 0.57 -4.17
C CYS A 95 -11.07 0.77 -5.69
N ARG A 96 -12.30 0.86 -6.21
CA ARG A 96 -12.55 1.02 -7.63
C ARG A 96 -13.19 2.37 -7.97
N ARG A 97 -13.49 3.20 -6.96
CA ARG A 97 -14.15 4.50 -7.15
C ARG A 97 -13.49 5.56 -6.30
N TRP A 98 -13.13 6.66 -6.92
CA TRP A 98 -12.57 7.84 -6.26
C TRP A 98 -12.86 9.07 -7.10
N GLU A 99 -12.69 10.25 -6.51
CA GLU A 99 -12.81 11.53 -7.20
C GLU A 99 -11.40 12.09 -7.42
N GLY A 100 -11.17 12.66 -8.58
CA GLY A 100 -9.89 13.24 -8.96
C GLY A 100 -9.02 12.26 -9.73
N THR A 101 -7.90 12.78 -10.23
CA THR A 101 -6.90 12.02 -10.94
C THR A 101 -5.67 11.87 -10.05
N PRO A 102 -5.23 10.63 -9.75
CA PRO A 102 -4.03 10.45 -8.93
C PRO A 102 -2.81 11.13 -9.52
N VAL A 103 -2.10 11.89 -8.71
CA VAL A 103 -0.82 12.51 -9.06
C VAL A 103 0.19 12.26 -7.95
N PRO A 104 1.48 12.07 -8.26
CA PRO A 104 2.49 11.82 -7.22
C PRO A 104 2.86 13.12 -6.52
N ARG A 105 2.28 13.36 -5.35
CA ARG A 105 2.60 14.54 -4.54
C ARG A 105 3.80 14.33 -3.63
N ILE A 106 4.00 13.11 -3.17
CA ILE A 106 5.05 12.73 -2.22
C ILE A 106 6.00 11.73 -2.85
N HIS A 107 5.47 10.75 -3.57
CA HIS A 107 6.25 9.71 -4.25
C HIS A 107 6.99 10.26 -5.46
N GLN A 108 8.06 9.58 -5.86
CA GLN A 108 8.84 9.94 -7.03
C GLN A 108 8.06 9.73 -8.32
N ALA A 109 7.26 8.66 -8.39
CA ALA A 109 6.46 8.30 -9.55
C ALA A 109 5.27 7.44 -9.15
N ILE A 110 4.27 7.39 -10.02
CA ILE A 110 3.16 6.44 -9.91
C ILE A 110 3.01 5.73 -11.25
N LYS A 111 2.45 4.52 -11.21
CA LYS A 111 2.23 3.74 -12.43
C LYS A 111 1.06 2.79 -12.26
N TRP A 112 0.28 2.63 -13.32
CA TRP A 112 -0.77 1.63 -13.41
C TRP A 112 -0.19 0.36 -14.01
N VAL A 113 -0.30 -0.77 -13.31
CA VAL A 113 0.29 -2.04 -13.74
C VAL A 113 -0.69 -3.18 -13.51
N ARG A 114 -0.53 -4.25 -14.27
CA ARG A 114 -1.27 -5.48 -14.01
C ARG A 114 -0.54 -6.27 -12.92
N PRO A 115 -1.27 -6.97 -12.02
CA PRO A 115 -0.62 -7.74 -10.97
C PRO A 115 0.45 -8.72 -11.49
N ARG A 116 0.25 -9.31 -12.67
CA ARG A 116 1.24 -10.23 -13.26
C ARG A 116 2.59 -9.58 -13.53
N GLU A 117 2.61 -8.27 -13.81
CA GLU A 117 3.87 -7.54 -14.04
C GLU A 117 4.67 -7.38 -12.74
N LEU A 118 3.99 -7.38 -11.59
CA LEU A 118 4.63 -7.30 -10.29
C LEU A 118 5.20 -8.65 -9.84
N ILE A 119 4.59 -9.75 -10.30
CA ILE A 119 4.99 -11.11 -9.93
C ILE A 119 6.16 -11.61 -10.77
N SER A 120 6.33 -11.08 -11.99
CA SER A 120 7.40 -11.48 -12.89
C SER A 120 8.78 -11.38 -12.24
N SER A 121 9.66 -12.33 -12.55
CA SER A 121 11.02 -12.33 -12.00
C SER A 121 12.05 -12.30 -13.14
N PRO A 122 12.96 -11.31 -13.19
CA PRO A 122 12.99 -10.15 -12.30
C PRO A 122 11.85 -9.18 -12.60
N SER A 123 11.31 -8.55 -11.55
CA SER A 123 10.28 -7.54 -11.74
C SER A 123 10.91 -6.19 -12.06
N ALA A 124 10.29 -5.45 -13.00
CA ALA A 124 10.63 -4.06 -13.26
C ALA A 124 10.21 -3.12 -12.11
N PHE A 125 9.38 -3.62 -11.20
CA PHE A 125 8.80 -2.84 -10.10
C PHE A 125 9.05 -3.56 -8.78
N PRO A 126 10.29 -3.58 -8.26
CA PRO A 126 10.58 -4.28 -7.01
C PRO A 126 9.82 -3.66 -5.84
N MET A 127 9.28 -4.50 -4.98
CA MET A 127 8.46 -4.11 -3.83
C MET A 127 9.09 -4.58 -2.52
N PRO A 128 8.75 -3.93 -1.37
CA PRO A 128 9.15 -4.44 -0.06
C PRO A 128 8.67 -5.88 0.16
N ALA A 129 9.41 -6.62 0.98
CA ALA A 129 9.12 -8.03 1.25
C ALA A 129 7.69 -8.26 1.74
N ALA A 130 7.15 -7.34 2.54
CA ALA A 130 5.80 -7.46 3.09
C ALA A 130 4.72 -7.47 2.01
N ASP A 131 4.95 -6.82 0.87
CA ASP A 131 3.95 -6.71 -0.19
C ASP A 131 3.90 -7.94 -1.09
N LEU A 132 4.99 -8.69 -1.17
CA LEU A 132 5.10 -9.79 -2.13
C LEU A 132 4.02 -10.87 -1.97
N PRO A 133 3.65 -11.31 -0.75
CA PRO A 133 2.59 -12.29 -0.59
C PRO A 133 1.21 -11.82 -1.04
N LEU A 134 1.00 -10.50 -1.16
CA LEU A 134 -0.29 -9.94 -1.57
C LEU A 134 -0.51 -10.03 -3.07
N LEU A 135 0.55 -10.15 -3.85
CA LEU A 135 0.48 -10.10 -5.31
C LEU A 135 -0.30 -11.26 -5.92
N PRO A 136 -0.09 -12.53 -5.51
CA PRO A 136 -0.91 -13.62 -6.02
C PRO A 136 -2.40 -13.46 -5.71
N MET A 137 -2.73 -12.87 -4.55
CA MET A 137 -4.11 -12.62 -4.17
C MET A 137 -4.76 -11.59 -5.09
N LEU A 138 -4.04 -10.52 -5.43
CA LEU A 138 -4.53 -9.52 -6.37
C LEU A 138 -4.66 -10.08 -7.77
N ARG A 139 -3.70 -10.88 -8.21
CA ARG A 139 -3.78 -11.56 -9.51
C ARG A 139 -5.04 -12.41 -9.61
N ASP A 140 -5.36 -13.15 -8.56
CA ASP A 140 -6.53 -14.03 -8.55
C ASP A 140 -7.85 -13.26 -8.47
N LEU A 141 -7.82 -12.05 -7.91
CA LEU A 141 -8.98 -11.17 -7.84
C LEU A 141 -9.31 -10.54 -9.20
N LEU A 142 -8.29 -10.24 -10.00
CA LEU A 142 -8.41 -9.42 -11.22
C LEU A 142 -8.31 -10.20 -12.56
#